data_56726ef409295be9992791fdc53b758f
#
_entry.id   56726ef409295be9992791fdc53b758f
#
_cell.length_a   1.000
_cell.length_b   1.000
_cell.length_c   1.000
_cell.angle_alpha   90.00
_cell.angle_beta   90.00
_cell.angle_gamma   90.00
#
_symmetry.space_group_name_H-M   'P 1'
#
loop_
_entity.id
_entity.type
_entity.pdbx_description
1 polymer ?
#
loop_
_entity_poly.entity_id
_entity_poly.type
_entity_poly.pdbx_seq_one_letter_code
_entity_poly.pdbx_strand_id
1 'polypeptide(L)'
;MPPKRAAASSSKRKLEESEDEESSLSSSFDTEADTKATKAKATKPQGKKAKKSPPPVNDQPTNKVLPVKIQFPEKNKGCVRIATWNICGLAAAQKKGFKYYVEAEDADVLILTETKVNNPPVDPELTARYPHRYWSISDKKTYSGTAILSKIEPLSVDYTLPGHPDPKSVKGRIVTLEFSNLYVIGTYVVNAGTGLKTLDAKNEWNKHFEVYIRELDKKKPVIWAGDLNVAPTELGMHHRYVSSYAESGHLANPKTNWNKTPGYTEAETSSFARILNPPDSSDGKFVDVWRNLHPEKRHYTYFSYRFNCREKGIGWRLDTFVTSERLTDKVKMCEIRSEIYGASDHCPVVLEIEGDL
;
A
#
# COMPACT_ATOMS: atom_id res chain seq x y z
N MET A 1 -45.00 49.81 -29.23
CA MET A 1 -44.83 48.39 -29.60
C MET A 1 -43.46 47.92 -29.08
N PRO A 2 -43.40 47.00 -28.13
CA PRO A 2 -42.13 46.48 -27.63
C PRO A 2 -41.62 45.29 -28.45
N PRO A 3 -40.30 45.05 -28.53
CA PRO A 3 -39.77 43.96 -29.32
C PRO A 3 -39.82 42.61 -28.61
N LYS A 4 -39.96 41.55 -29.41
CA LYS A 4 -40.11 40.14 -29.02
C LYS A 4 -38.85 39.56 -28.40
N ARG A 5 -39.01 38.83 -27.28
CA ARG A 5 -38.02 37.97 -26.64
C ARG A 5 -37.66 36.77 -27.56
N ALA A 6 -36.38 36.54 -27.76
CA ALA A 6 -35.85 35.32 -28.34
C ALA A 6 -35.67 34.27 -27.23
N ALA A 7 -36.11 33.05 -27.50
CA ALA A 7 -35.98 31.92 -26.61
C ALA A 7 -34.54 31.36 -26.62
N ALA A 8 -33.95 31.21 -25.42
CA ALA A 8 -32.67 30.54 -25.24
C ALA A 8 -32.90 29.03 -25.18
N SER A 9 -32.24 28.28 -26.09
CA SER A 9 -32.18 26.82 -26.04
C SER A 9 -31.23 26.38 -24.95
N SER A 10 -31.71 25.61 -23.97
CA SER A 10 -30.90 24.99 -22.97
C SER A 10 -30.23 23.73 -23.55
N SER A 11 -28.96 23.83 -23.85
CA SER A 11 -28.11 22.66 -24.11
C SER A 11 -27.79 21.98 -22.80
N LYS A 12 -28.39 20.81 -22.55
CA LYS A 12 -27.98 19.91 -21.46
C LYS A 12 -26.59 19.37 -21.78
N ARG A 13 -25.55 19.83 -21.09
CA ARG A 13 -24.28 19.16 -20.97
C ARG A 13 -24.48 17.91 -20.13
N LYS A 14 -24.28 16.75 -20.75
CA LYS A 14 -24.03 15.48 -20.07
C LYS A 14 -22.71 15.62 -19.30
N LEU A 15 -22.78 15.59 -17.99
CA LEU A 15 -21.64 15.33 -17.14
C LEU A 15 -21.29 13.84 -17.33
N GLU A 16 -20.16 13.57 -17.96
CA GLU A 16 -19.53 12.26 -17.90
C GLU A 16 -18.91 12.11 -16.50
N GLU A 17 -19.50 11.27 -15.68
CA GLU A 17 -18.91 10.77 -14.44
C GLU A 17 -17.72 9.88 -14.80
N SER A 18 -16.50 10.36 -14.60
CA SER A 18 -15.31 9.55 -14.64
C SER A 18 -15.23 8.77 -13.31
N GLU A 19 -15.55 7.50 -13.35
CA GLU A 19 -15.43 6.59 -12.21
C GLU A 19 -13.97 6.43 -11.79
N ASP A 20 -13.73 6.45 -10.48
CA ASP A 20 -12.40 6.36 -9.86
C ASP A 20 -11.79 4.95 -10.02
N GLU A 21 -10.88 4.78 -10.96
CA GLU A 21 -10.28 3.47 -11.32
C GLU A 21 -9.21 2.95 -10.34
N GLU A 22 -8.69 3.75 -9.42
CA GLU A 22 -7.62 3.28 -8.49
C GLU A 22 -8.10 2.66 -7.18
N SER A 23 -9.36 2.84 -6.78
CA SER A 23 -9.93 2.07 -5.65
C SER A 23 -10.25 0.61 -6.01
N SER A 24 -9.87 0.17 -7.18
CA SER A 24 -10.40 -0.99 -7.89
C SER A 24 -9.63 -2.30 -7.77
N LEU A 25 -8.60 -2.41 -6.92
CA LEU A 25 -8.23 -3.77 -6.46
C LEU A 25 -9.41 -4.45 -5.76
N SER A 26 -10.39 -3.65 -5.35
CA SER A 26 -11.65 -4.11 -4.79
C SER A 26 -12.77 -4.30 -5.81
N SER A 27 -12.69 -3.74 -7.04
CA SER A 27 -13.81 -3.72 -8.00
C SER A 27 -13.75 -4.73 -9.15
N SER A 28 -12.61 -5.39 -9.38
CA SER A 28 -12.43 -6.28 -10.52
C SER A 28 -13.06 -7.68 -10.39
N PHE A 29 -13.85 -7.91 -9.34
CA PHE A 29 -14.43 -9.24 -9.07
C PHE A 29 -15.94 -9.32 -9.18
N ASP A 30 -16.61 -8.27 -9.66
CA ASP A 30 -18.04 -8.29 -9.92
C ASP A 30 -18.30 -8.16 -11.42
N THR A 31 -18.33 -9.25 -12.15
CA THR A 31 -19.23 -9.41 -13.30
C THR A 31 -19.44 -10.88 -13.62
N GLU A 32 -20.69 -11.22 -13.76
CA GLU A 32 -21.30 -12.42 -14.32
C GLU A 32 -21.59 -13.59 -13.36
N ALA A 33 -22.69 -13.44 -12.65
CA ALA A 33 -23.60 -14.55 -12.40
C ALA A 33 -25.01 -13.98 -12.28
N ASP A 34 -25.68 -13.80 -13.39
CA ASP A 34 -27.13 -13.75 -13.37
C ASP A 34 -27.74 -14.44 -14.59
N THR A 35 -28.81 -15.16 -14.27
CA THR A 35 -29.82 -15.77 -15.15
C THR A 35 -29.50 -17.08 -15.88
N LYS A 36 -29.95 -18.18 -15.24
CA LYS A 36 -31.01 -19.02 -15.83
C LYS A 36 -31.57 -19.99 -14.79
N ALA A 37 -32.76 -19.67 -14.31
CA ALA A 37 -33.56 -20.58 -13.52
C ALA A 37 -34.20 -21.66 -14.44
N THR A 38 -33.84 -22.92 -14.24
CA THR A 38 -34.61 -24.05 -14.73
C THR A 38 -34.97 -24.92 -13.52
N LYS A 39 -36.28 -25.10 -13.36
CA LYS A 39 -36.92 -25.93 -12.34
C LYS A 39 -36.46 -27.39 -12.47
N ALA A 40 -35.92 -27.98 -11.42
CA ALA A 40 -35.79 -29.41 -11.26
C ALA A 40 -36.14 -29.82 -9.82
N LYS A 41 -36.84 -30.96 -9.74
CA LYS A 41 -37.56 -31.55 -8.61
C LYS A 41 -36.72 -31.78 -7.37
N ALA A 42 -37.34 -31.55 -6.21
CA ALA A 42 -36.85 -31.82 -4.87
C ALA A 42 -36.56 -33.32 -4.63
N THR A 43 -35.32 -33.62 -4.28
CA THR A 43 -34.91 -34.81 -3.54
C THR A 43 -34.24 -34.37 -2.25
N LYS A 44 -34.65 -34.96 -1.09
CA LYS A 44 -34.15 -34.65 0.25
C LYS A 44 -32.65 -34.86 0.32
N PRO A 45 -31.86 -33.91 0.89
CA PRO A 45 -30.44 -34.13 1.08
C PRO A 45 -30.17 -34.88 2.38
N GLN A 46 -29.49 -36.01 2.27
CA GLN A 46 -28.77 -36.64 3.38
C GLN A 46 -27.69 -35.69 3.90
N GLY A 47 -27.62 -35.53 5.22
CA GLY A 47 -26.68 -34.63 5.89
C GLY A 47 -25.22 -34.89 5.54
N LYS A 48 -24.64 -34.04 4.73
CA LYS A 48 -23.19 -33.96 4.54
C LYS A 48 -22.60 -33.29 5.76
N LYS A 49 -21.83 -34.03 6.56
CA LYS A 49 -20.95 -33.45 7.62
C LYS A 49 -20.11 -32.31 7.00
N ALA A 50 -20.24 -31.10 7.52
CA ALA A 50 -19.46 -29.97 7.09
C ALA A 50 -17.97 -30.33 7.23
N LYS A 51 -17.25 -30.38 6.13
CA LYS A 51 -15.78 -30.50 6.15
C LYS A 51 -15.26 -29.24 6.84
N LYS A 52 -14.62 -29.41 7.99
CA LYS A 52 -13.87 -28.33 8.64
C LYS A 52 -12.90 -27.75 7.61
N SER A 53 -12.99 -26.45 7.36
CA SER A 53 -11.99 -25.75 6.54
C SER A 53 -10.60 -25.98 7.16
N PRO A 54 -9.56 -26.23 6.34
CA PRO A 54 -8.21 -26.33 6.85
C PRO A 54 -7.86 -25.03 7.61
N PRO A 55 -7.00 -25.11 8.65
CA PRO A 55 -6.59 -23.94 9.43
C PRO A 55 -6.04 -22.85 8.51
N PRO A 56 -6.14 -21.57 8.91
CA PRO A 56 -5.58 -20.46 8.13
C PRO A 56 -4.09 -20.69 7.87
N VAL A 57 -3.64 -20.32 6.68
CA VAL A 57 -2.26 -20.55 6.19
C VAL A 57 -1.25 -19.62 6.88
N ASN A 58 -1.72 -18.68 7.68
CA ASN A 58 -0.90 -17.78 8.49
C ASN A 58 -1.50 -17.63 9.91
N ASP A 59 -0.69 -17.14 10.82
CA ASP A 59 -1.02 -16.90 12.22
C ASP A 59 -1.47 -15.45 12.49
N GLN A 60 -1.77 -14.67 11.44
CA GLN A 60 -2.22 -13.28 11.59
C GLN A 60 -3.64 -13.20 12.16
N PRO A 61 -3.93 -12.19 13.00
CA PRO A 61 -5.26 -11.94 13.53
C PRO A 61 -6.30 -11.76 12.43
N THR A 62 -7.53 -12.15 12.72
CA THR A 62 -8.68 -12.06 11.79
C THR A 62 -9.70 -11.00 12.22
N ASN A 63 -9.31 -10.08 13.11
CA ASN A 63 -10.13 -8.97 13.58
C ASN A 63 -10.57 -8.06 12.42
N LYS A 64 -11.78 -7.49 12.52
CA LYS A 64 -12.36 -6.58 11.51
C LYS A 64 -12.37 -5.12 11.94
N VAL A 65 -12.03 -4.87 13.19
CA VAL A 65 -11.95 -3.53 13.80
C VAL A 65 -10.68 -3.44 14.63
N LEU A 66 -10.24 -2.22 14.92
CA LEU A 66 -9.10 -2.01 15.80
C LEU A 66 -9.33 -2.68 17.17
N PRO A 67 -8.28 -3.19 17.81
CA PRO A 67 -8.34 -3.65 19.20
C PRO A 67 -8.79 -2.52 20.14
N VAL A 68 -9.53 -2.86 21.18
CA VAL A 68 -9.95 -1.90 22.23
C VAL A 68 -8.74 -1.32 22.95
N LYS A 69 -7.70 -2.12 23.13
CA LYS A 69 -6.42 -1.70 23.71
C LYS A 69 -5.31 -1.97 22.71
N ILE A 70 -4.60 -0.92 22.35
CA ILE A 70 -3.41 -1.00 21.50
C ILE A 70 -2.20 -0.71 22.37
N GLN A 71 -1.25 -1.63 22.40
CA GLN A 71 -0.02 -1.48 23.16
C GLN A 71 1.09 -2.23 22.45
N PHE A 72 2.20 -1.53 22.22
CA PHE A 72 3.39 -2.09 21.59
C PHE A 72 4.56 -2.09 22.58
N PRO A 73 5.60 -2.88 22.32
CA PRO A 73 6.85 -2.79 23.07
C PRO A 73 7.42 -1.36 23.01
N GLU A 74 8.05 -0.95 24.09
CA GLU A 74 8.82 0.30 24.08
C GLU A 74 9.89 0.28 22.98
N LYS A 75 10.19 1.46 22.45
CA LYS A 75 11.24 1.64 21.46
C LYS A 75 12.59 1.23 22.06
N ASN A 76 13.39 0.47 21.32
CA ASN A 76 14.75 0.14 21.71
C ASN A 76 15.57 1.41 21.94
N LYS A 77 16.35 1.39 23.04
CA LYS A 77 17.19 2.54 23.42
C LYS A 77 18.22 2.83 22.31
N GLY A 78 18.36 4.11 21.95
CA GLY A 78 19.27 4.54 20.89
C GLY A 78 18.78 4.22 19.46
N CYS A 79 17.50 3.88 19.31
CA CYS A 79 16.89 3.64 18.01
C CYS A 79 15.94 4.76 17.60
N VAL A 80 15.80 4.93 16.29
CA VAL A 80 14.71 5.68 15.67
C VAL A 80 13.64 4.69 15.22
N ARG A 81 12.37 4.96 15.53
CA ARG A 81 11.22 4.18 15.10
C ARG A 81 10.55 4.87 13.93
N ILE A 82 10.46 4.16 12.80
CA ILE A 82 9.80 4.62 11.57
C ILE A 82 8.62 3.70 11.29
N ALA A 83 7.44 4.27 11.05
CA ALA A 83 6.26 3.50 10.68
C ALA A 83 5.76 3.91 9.31
N THR A 84 5.17 2.95 8.57
CA THR A 84 4.45 3.22 7.33
C THR A 84 3.06 2.61 7.36
N TRP A 85 2.07 3.32 6.83
CA TRP A 85 0.69 2.85 6.76
C TRP A 85 -0.07 3.43 5.56
N ASN A 86 -0.59 2.57 4.71
CA ASN A 86 -1.64 2.97 3.76
C ASN A 86 -2.94 3.10 4.55
N ILE A 87 -3.47 4.31 4.65
CA ILE A 87 -4.63 4.64 5.50
C ILE A 87 -5.96 4.68 4.74
N CYS A 88 -5.94 4.40 3.44
CA CYS A 88 -7.14 4.36 2.58
C CYS A 88 -8.06 5.60 2.75
N GLY A 89 -7.46 6.78 2.96
CA GLY A 89 -8.11 8.07 3.19
C GLY A 89 -8.11 8.52 4.64
N LEU A 90 -7.41 9.65 4.91
CA LEU A 90 -7.20 10.18 6.26
C LEU A 90 -8.52 10.41 7.01
N ALA A 91 -9.48 11.07 6.39
CA ALA A 91 -10.77 11.38 7.04
C ALA A 91 -11.57 10.12 7.43
N ALA A 92 -11.46 9.04 6.64
CA ALA A 92 -12.10 7.77 6.95
C ALA A 92 -11.35 7.02 8.06
N ALA A 93 -10.03 7.01 8.02
CA ALA A 93 -9.19 6.38 9.04
C ALA A 93 -9.32 7.06 10.41
N GLN A 94 -9.37 8.40 10.46
CA GLN A 94 -9.60 9.17 11.68
C GLN A 94 -10.89 8.75 12.39
N LYS A 95 -11.99 8.60 11.65
CA LYS A 95 -13.28 8.15 12.19
C LYS A 95 -13.25 6.73 12.76
N LYS A 96 -12.27 5.93 12.34
CA LYS A 96 -12.13 4.51 12.72
C LYS A 96 -11.00 4.25 13.70
N GLY A 97 -10.42 5.31 14.29
CA GLY A 97 -9.45 5.17 15.37
C GLY A 97 -7.98 5.29 14.96
N PHE A 98 -7.67 5.89 13.81
CA PHE A 98 -6.31 6.17 13.35
C PHE A 98 -5.41 6.73 14.46
N LYS A 99 -5.92 7.70 15.24
CA LYS A 99 -5.18 8.35 16.32
C LYS A 99 -4.69 7.37 17.39
N TYR A 100 -5.48 6.36 17.74
CA TYR A 100 -5.09 5.39 18.79
C TYR A 100 -3.86 4.58 18.38
N TYR A 101 -3.74 4.24 17.11
CA TYR A 101 -2.52 3.62 16.60
C TYR A 101 -1.34 4.59 16.65
N VAL A 102 -1.52 5.82 16.15
CA VAL A 102 -0.47 6.85 16.13
C VAL A 102 0.06 7.14 17.54
N GLU A 103 -0.83 7.19 18.52
CA GLU A 103 -0.46 7.38 19.93
C GLU A 103 0.30 6.17 20.49
N ALA A 104 -0.17 4.96 20.23
CA ALA A 104 0.40 3.73 20.77
C ALA A 104 1.76 3.37 20.13
N GLU A 105 1.91 3.57 18.83
CA GLU A 105 3.19 3.30 18.12
C GLU A 105 4.24 4.35 18.45
N ASP A 106 3.82 5.59 18.61
CA ASP A 106 4.67 6.75 18.93
C ASP A 106 5.93 6.86 18.06
N ALA A 107 5.81 6.54 16.77
CA ALA A 107 6.91 6.56 15.82
C ALA A 107 7.58 7.95 15.76
N ASP A 108 8.88 7.99 15.52
CA ASP A 108 9.63 9.24 15.32
C ASP A 108 9.37 9.80 13.92
N VAL A 109 9.16 8.89 12.95
CA VAL A 109 8.77 9.22 11.57
C VAL A 109 7.59 8.33 11.16
N LEU A 110 6.53 8.95 10.64
CA LEU A 110 5.33 8.25 10.18
C LEU A 110 5.08 8.56 8.70
N ILE A 111 5.14 7.52 7.87
CA ILE A 111 4.87 7.58 6.43
C ILE A 111 3.44 7.15 6.21
N LEU A 112 2.64 7.99 5.57
CA LEU A 112 1.25 7.71 5.24
C LEU A 112 1.07 7.67 3.73
N THR A 113 0.38 6.66 3.24
CA THR A 113 -0.01 6.55 1.83
C THR A 113 -1.52 6.50 1.68
N GLU A 114 -2.03 6.81 0.50
CA GLU A 114 -3.45 7.03 0.22
C GLU A 114 -4.12 7.98 1.21
N THR A 115 -3.48 9.12 1.48
CA THR A 115 -4.06 10.11 2.39
C THR A 115 -5.34 10.73 1.86
N LYS A 116 -5.48 10.80 0.53
CA LYS A 116 -6.67 11.32 -0.20
C LYS A 116 -7.09 12.73 0.24
N VAL A 117 -6.15 13.52 0.76
CA VAL A 117 -6.40 14.90 1.16
C VAL A 117 -6.28 15.84 -0.04
N ASN A 118 -7.07 16.92 -0.03
CA ASN A 118 -7.01 17.96 -1.07
C ASN A 118 -6.14 19.15 -0.66
N ASN A 119 -5.90 19.29 0.64
CA ASN A 119 -5.02 20.31 1.24
C ASN A 119 -4.35 19.68 2.46
N PRO A 120 -3.19 20.20 2.90
CA PRO A 120 -2.60 19.79 4.16
C PRO A 120 -3.62 19.92 5.30
N PRO A 121 -3.88 18.86 6.07
CA PRO A 121 -4.90 18.89 7.11
C PRO A 121 -4.48 19.77 8.27
N VAL A 122 -5.45 20.49 8.85
CA VAL A 122 -5.29 21.17 10.13
C VAL A 122 -5.74 20.22 11.22
N ASP A 123 -4.78 19.58 11.87
CA ASP A 123 -5.00 18.63 12.97
C ASP A 123 -4.06 18.98 14.12
N PRO A 124 -4.58 19.56 15.22
CA PRO A 124 -3.76 20.00 16.34
C PRO A 124 -3.03 18.84 17.04
N GLU A 125 -3.63 17.65 17.14
CA GLU A 125 -3.03 16.48 17.80
C GLU A 125 -1.84 15.96 16.96
N LEU A 126 -2.02 15.83 15.65
CA LEU A 126 -0.92 15.47 14.74
C LEU A 126 0.15 16.55 14.70
N THR A 127 -0.24 17.84 14.78
CA THR A 127 0.70 18.96 14.79
C THR A 127 1.56 18.96 16.06
N ALA A 128 0.97 18.70 17.20
CA ALA A 128 1.69 18.64 18.48
C ALA A 128 2.68 17.46 18.52
N ARG A 129 2.30 16.31 17.96
CA ARG A 129 3.13 15.11 17.94
C ARG A 129 4.23 15.17 16.89
N TYR A 130 3.91 15.68 15.71
CA TYR A 130 4.82 15.78 14.57
C TYR A 130 4.94 17.24 14.12
N PRO A 131 5.90 18.00 14.60
CA PRO A 131 6.12 19.40 14.22
C PRO A 131 6.45 19.54 12.73
N HIS A 132 7.10 18.54 12.12
CA HIS A 132 7.52 18.54 10.72
C HIS A 132 6.60 17.64 9.90
N ARG A 133 5.83 18.22 8.98
CA ARG A 133 4.78 17.50 8.22
C ARG A 133 4.84 17.85 6.74
N TYR A 134 5.07 16.85 5.92
CA TYR A 134 5.32 17.00 4.48
C TYR A 134 4.25 16.21 3.72
N TRP A 135 3.48 16.92 2.88
CA TRP A 135 2.33 16.37 2.18
C TRP A 135 2.54 16.47 0.67
N SER A 136 2.68 15.36 -0.02
CA SER A 136 2.55 15.24 -1.46
C SER A 136 1.08 14.98 -1.80
N ILE A 137 0.46 15.92 -2.51
CA ILE A 137 -0.98 15.91 -2.79
C ILE A 137 -1.19 15.80 -4.28
N SER A 138 -2.11 14.93 -4.72
CA SER A 138 -2.48 14.78 -6.11
C SER A 138 -3.29 15.97 -6.62
N ASP A 139 -3.14 16.30 -7.89
CA ASP A 139 -3.98 17.29 -8.56
C ASP A 139 -5.43 16.79 -8.72
N LYS A 140 -5.63 15.46 -8.73
CA LYS A 140 -6.95 14.83 -8.71
C LYS A 140 -7.50 14.81 -7.27
N LYS A 141 -8.70 15.34 -7.07
CA LYS A 141 -9.33 15.42 -5.74
C LYS A 141 -9.57 14.03 -5.14
N THR A 142 -9.36 13.92 -3.84
CA THR A 142 -9.59 12.69 -3.02
C THR A 142 -8.91 11.44 -3.57
N TYR A 143 -7.74 11.61 -4.16
CA TYR A 143 -7.02 10.56 -4.87
C TYR A 143 -5.56 10.50 -4.43
N SER A 144 -5.00 9.27 -4.30
CA SER A 144 -3.60 9.09 -3.93
C SER A 144 -3.23 9.86 -2.64
N GLY A 145 -2.09 10.46 -2.58
CA GLY A 145 -1.60 11.24 -1.46
C GLY A 145 -0.60 10.48 -0.61
N THR A 146 0.62 11.04 -0.48
CA THR A 146 1.68 10.52 0.38
C THR A 146 2.09 11.61 1.35
N ALA A 147 2.33 11.25 2.60
CA ALA A 147 2.85 12.19 3.59
C ALA A 147 3.94 11.55 4.44
N ILE A 148 4.88 12.38 4.90
CA ILE A 148 5.81 12.02 5.96
C ILE A 148 5.63 13.02 7.09
N LEU A 149 5.34 12.50 8.28
CA LEU A 149 5.22 13.25 9.53
C LEU A 149 6.43 12.89 10.38
N SER A 150 7.17 13.87 10.89
CA SER A 150 8.42 13.64 11.61
C SER A 150 8.50 14.46 12.91
N LYS A 151 9.05 13.84 13.96
CA LYS A 151 9.48 14.53 15.18
C LYS A 151 10.85 15.18 14.99
N ILE A 152 11.61 14.70 14.00
CA ILE A 152 12.98 15.12 13.69
C ILE A 152 12.94 16.01 12.45
N GLU A 153 13.62 17.15 12.50
CA GLU A 153 13.69 18.07 11.38
C GLU A 153 14.63 17.55 10.28
N PRO A 154 14.17 17.38 9.03
CA PRO A 154 15.06 17.04 7.93
C PRO A 154 15.83 18.25 7.42
N LEU A 155 16.95 18.00 6.77
CA LEU A 155 17.77 19.03 6.10
C LEU A 155 17.08 19.57 4.84
N SER A 156 16.38 18.70 4.12
CA SER A 156 15.66 19.07 2.90
C SER A 156 14.50 18.13 2.64
N VAL A 157 13.56 18.57 1.79
CA VAL A 157 12.42 17.79 1.32
C VAL A 157 12.28 17.90 -0.19
N ASP A 158 11.98 16.76 -0.85
CA ASP A 158 11.67 16.70 -2.28
C ASP A 158 10.38 15.90 -2.51
N TYR A 159 9.57 16.34 -3.46
CA TYR A 159 8.29 15.72 -3.86
C TYR A 159 8.33 15.23 -5.32
N THR A 160 9.50 15.24 -5.94
CA THR A 160 9.66 14.96 -7.36
C THR A 160 10.25 13.56 -7.59
N LEU A 161 10.06 13.07 -8.80
CA LEU A 161 10.76 11.91 -9.33
C LEU A 161 11.55 12.39 -10.56
N PRO A 162 12.84 12.69 -10.40
CA PRO A 162 13.65 13.25 -11.46
C PRO A 162 13.65 12.40 -12.74
N GLY A 163 13.53 13.04 -13.88
CA GLY A 163 13.52 12.37 -15.18
C GLY A 163 12.18 11.75 -15.59
N HIS A 164 11.19 11.66 -14.68
CA HIS A 164 9.87 11.14 -15.03
C HIS A 164 9.18 12.04 -16.06
N PRO A 165 8.68 11.50 -17.20
CA PRO A 165 8.16 12.31 -18.31
C PRO A 165 6.86 13.06 -17.97
N ASP A 166 6.09 12.57 -17.00
CA ASP A 166 4.86 13.21 -16.51
C ASP A 166 4.95 13.54 -15.01
N PRO A 167 5.45 14.74 -14.66
CA PRO A 167 5.51 15.17 -13.26
C PRO A 167 4.15 15.27 -12.55
N LYS A 168 3.04 15.40 -13.29
CA LYS A 168 1.70 15.47 -12.70
C LYS A 168 1.29 14.11 -12.13
N SER A 169 1.65 13.01 -12.80
CA SER A 169 1.36 11.66 -12.31
C SER A 169 2.18 11.29 -11.06
N VAL A 170 3.28 12.00 -10.80
CA VAL A 170 4.13 11.83 -9.61
C VAL A 170 3.53 12.49 -8.37
N LYS A 171 2.72 13.54 -8.54
CA LYS A 171 2.08 14.25 -7.43
C LYS A 171 1.19 13.31 -6.59
N GLY A 172 1.37 13.39 -5.29
CA GLY A 172 0.66 12.53 -4.34
C GLY A 172 1.29 11.15 -4.15
N ARG A 173 2.48 10.87 -4.72
CA ARG A 173 3.07 9.52 -4.70
C ARG A 173 4.43 9.42 -4.05
N ILE A 174 5.15 10.52 -3.85
CA ILE A 174 6.49 10.49 -3.30
C ILE A 174 6.73 11.68 -2.38
N VAL A 175 7.42 11.43 -1.28
CA VAL A 175 8.07 12.41 -0.42
C VAL A 175 9.44 11.86 -0.06
N THR A 176 10.49 12.63 -0.30
CA THR A 176 11.86 12.30 0.10
C THR A 176 12.32 13.30 1.13
N LEU A 177 12.74 12.82 2.29
CA LEU A 177 13.38 13.63 3.33
C LEU A 177 14.88 13.31 3.39
N GLU A 178 15.69 14.33 3.38
CA GLU A 178 17.12 14.21 3.66
C GLU A 178 17.38 14.50 5.12
N PHE A 179 18.00 13.58 5.80
CA PHE A 179 18.54 13.77 7.14
C PHE A 179 20.06 13.82 7.10
N SER A 180 20.67 14.02 8.27
CA SER A 180 22.14 14.14 8.36
C SER A 180 22.87 12.91 7.85
N ASN A 181 22.36 11.72 8.19
CA ASN A 181 23.03 10.44 7.94
C ASN A 181 22.40 9.59 6.84
N LEU A 182 21.15 9.87 6.44
CA LEU A 182 20.41 9.04 5.48
C LEU A 182 19.26 9.81 4.83
N TYR A 183 18.67 9.20 3.80
CA TYR A 183 17.39 9.60 3.21
C TYR A 183 16.25 8.70 3.69
N VAL A 184 15.09 9.30 3.93
CA VAL A 184 13.82 8.57 4.11
C VAL A 184 12.90 8.89 2.94
N ILE A 185 12.48 7.87 2.19
CA ILE A 185 11.59 8.00 1.04
C ILE A 185 10.28 7.30 1.36
N GLY A 186 9.19 8.06 1.33
CA GLY A 186 7.83 7.52 1.41
C GLY A 186 7.18 7.49 0.02
N THR A 187 6.65 6.34 -0.40
CA THR A 187 6.00 6.22 -1.70
C THR A 187 4.65 5.50 -1.64
N TYR A 188 3.71 5.97 -2.45
CA TYR A 188 2.56 5.25 -2.93
C TYR A 188 2.77 4.91 -4.40
N VAL A 189 3.38 3.76 -4.66
CA VAL A 189 3.76 3.35 -6.02
C VAL A 189 2.50 3.11 -6.86
N VAL A 190 2.58 3.46 -8.14
CA VAL A 190 1.48 3.25 -9.09
C VAL A 190 0.98 1.81 -9.05
N ASN A 191 -0.32 1.62 -8.90
CA ASN A 191 -0.97 0.32 -9.04
C ASN A 191 -1.13 -0.01 -10.52
N ALA A 192 -0.91 -1.25 -10.94
CA ALA A 192 -1.07 -1.65 -12.35
C ALA A 192 -2.55 -1.68 -12.81
N GLY A 193 -3.51 -1.53 -11.88
CA GLY A 193 -4.94 -1.40 -12.16
C GLY A 193 -5.61 -2.69 -12.63
N THR A 194 -6.94 -2.66 -12.63
CA THR A 194 -7.75 -3.79 -13.10
C THR A 194 -7.43 -4.10 -14.57
N GLY A 195 -7.13 -5.38 -14.83
CA GLY A 195 -6.74 -5.81 -16.20
C GLY A 195 -5.42 -5.20 -16.66
N LEU A 196 -4.58 -4.74 -15.73
CA LEU A 196 -3.26 -4.18 -15.98
C LEU A 196 -3.27 -2.88 -16.82
N LYS A 197 -4.36 -2.12 -16.78
CA LYS A 197 -4.56 -0.91 -17.59
C LYS A 197 -3.52 0.18 -17.35
N THR A 198 -2.93 0.23 -16.15
CA THR A 198 -1.92 1.21 -15.74
C THR A 198 -0.53 0.59 -15.54
N LEU A 199 -0.30 -0.62 -16.06
CA LEU A 199 0.99 -1.30 -15.97
C LEU A 199 2.12 -0.50 -16.64
N ASP A 200 1.85 0.11 -17.79
CA ASP A 200 2.85 0.93 -18.49
C ASP A 200 3.26 2.15 -17.67
N ALA A 201 2.29 2.82 -17.05
CA ALA A 201 2.57 3.94 -16.14
C ALA A 201 3.39 3.48 -14.91
N LYS A 202 3.12 2.28 -14.38
CA LYS A 202 3.91 1.69 -13.30
C LYS A 202 5.33 1.33 -13.74
N ASN A 203 5.49 0.78 -14.92
CA ASN A 203 6.81 0.46 -15.47
C ASN A 203 7.65 1.73 -15.70
N GLU A 204 7.02 2.82 -16.18
CA GLU A 204 7.70 4.11 -16.33
C GLU A 204 8.10 4.69 -14.95
N TRP A 205 7.19 4.65 -13.97
CA TRP A 205 7.50 5.00 -12.58
C TRP A 205 8.70 4.20 -12.06
N ASN A 206 8.65 2.87 -12.15
CA ASN A 206 9.67 1.98 -11.62
C ASN A 206 11.05 2.25 -12.23
N LYS A 207 11.10 2.49 -13.53
CA LYS A 207 12.34 2.82 -14.27
C LYS A 207 13.01 4.07 -13.72
N HIS A 208 12.25 5.15 -13.54
CA HIS A 208 12.78 6.40 -13.01
C HIS A 208 13.10 6.32 -11.52
N PHE A 209 12.29 5.58 -10.76
CA PHE A 209 12.52 5.38 -9.34
C PHE A 209 13.79 4.55 -9.07
N GLU A 210 14.07 3.54 -9.87
CA GLU A 210 15.32 2.75 -9.77
C GLU A 210 16.55 3.64 -9.93
N VAL A 211 16.56 4.53 -10.91
CA VAL A 211 17.65 5.51 -11.10
C VAL A 211 17.74 6.46 -9.91
N TYR A 212 16.61 7.02 -9.49
CA TYR A 212 16.55 8.00 -8.42
C TYR A 212 17.08 7.46 -7.07
N ILE A 213 16.61 6.28 -6.66
CA ILE A 213 17.02 5.71 -5.38
C ILE A 213 18.52 5.38 -5.35
N ARG A 214 19.11 4.97 -6.49
CA ARG A 214 20.53 4.70 -6.61
C ARG A 214 21.37 5.98 -6.52
N GLU A 215 20.93 7.05 -7.18
CA GLU A 215 21.63 8.35 -7.08
C GLU A 215 21.60 8.91 -5.67
N LEU A 216 20.55 8.66 -4.91
CA LEU A 216 20.51 9.00 -3.48
C LEU A 216 21.44 8.10 -2.67
N ASP A 217 21.43 6.79 -2.92
CA ASP A 217 22.24 5.83 -2.20
C ASP A 217 23.76 6.07 -2.36
N LYS A 218 24.20 6.59 -3.52
CA LYS A 218 25.58 7.01 -3.73
C LYS A 218 26.02 8.13 -2.78
N LYS A 219 25.07 8.94 -2.31
CA LYS A 219 25.35 10.08 -1.41
C LYS A 219 25.25 9.69 0.06
N LYS A 220 24.12 9.11 0.45
CA LYS A 220 23.81 8.64 1.81
C LYS A 220 22.97 7.38 1.75
N PRO A 221 23.00 6.52 2.77
CA PRO A 221 22.08 5.37 2.86
C PRO A 221 20.62 5.81 2.74
N VAL A 222 19.80 4.92 2.21
CA VAL A 222 18.36 5.15 1.98
C VAL A 222 17.51 4.19 2.78
N ILE A 223 16.44 4.70 3.36
CA ILE A 223 15.28 3.93 3.85
C ILE A 223 14.11 4.30 2.95
N TRP A 224 13.60 3.33 2.19
CA TRP A 224 12.43 3.46 1.34
C TRP A 224 11.28 2.65 1.91
N ALA A 225 10.11 3.26 2.08
CA ALA A 225 8.94 2.59 2.60
C ALA A 225 7.63 3.14 2.01
N GLY A 226 6.56 2.41 2.23
CA GLY A 226 5.22 2.78 1.77
C GLY A 226 4.47 1.59 1.22
N ASP A 227 3.40 1.86 0.48
CA ASP A 227 2.71 0.89 -0.34
C ASP A 227 3.39 0.81 -1.72
N LEU A 228 4.12 -0.27 -1.93
CA LEU A 228 4.89 -0.48 -3.15
C LEU A 228 4.06 -1.14 -4.25
N ASN A 229 2.82 -1.52 -3.94
CA ASN A 229 1.91 -2.18 -4.86
C ASN A 229 2.55 -3.37 -5.61
N VAL A 230 3.46 -4.10 -4.96
CA VAL A 230 4.10 -5.31 -5.49
C VAL A 230 4.23 -6.37 -4.40
N ALA A 231 3.88 -7.61 -4.74
CA ALA A 231 4.16 -8.79 -3.95
C ALA A 231 5.34 -9.54 -4.60
N PRO A 232 6.57 -9.35 -4.12
CA PRO A 232 7.77 -9.78 -4.86
C PRO A 232 7.88 -11.29 -5.04
N THR A 233 7.24 -12.07 -4.15
CA THR A 233 7.33 -13.53 -4.13
C THR A 233 5.98 -14.17 -3.81
N GLU A 234 5.83 -15.46 -4.08
CA GLU A 234 4.64 -16.25 -3.71
C GLU A 234 4.36 -16.22 -2.20
N LEU A 235 5.36 -16.01 -1.35
CA LEU A 235 5.18 -15.85 0.10
C LEU A 235 4.47 -14.55 0.46
N GLY A 236 4.52 -13.54 -0.40
CA GLY A 236 3.78 -12.29 -0.27
C GLY A 236 2.32 -12.38 -0.73
N MET A 237 1.89 -13.54 -1.22
CA MET A 237 0.53 -13.77 -1.71
C MET A 237 -0.12 -14.98 -1.06
N HIS A 238 -1.43 -14.92 -0.87
CA HIS A 238 -2.18 -16.06 -0.34
C HIS A 238 -2.50 -17.09 -1.44
N HIS A 239 -2.00 -18.33 -1.32
CA HIS A 239 -2.26 -19.41 -2.27
C HIS A 239 -3.77 -19.74 -2.46
N ARG A 240 -4.58 -19.50 -1.45
CA ARG A 240 -6.02 -19.78 -1.49
C ARG A 240 -6.83 -18.79 -2.33
N TYR A 241 -6.31 -17.59 -2.51
CA TYR A 241 -6.92 -16.65 -3.47
C TYR A 241 -6.93 -17.26 -4.88
N VAL A 242 -5.95 -18.11 -5.12
CA VAL A 242 -5.78 -18.89 -6.33
C VAL A 242 -6.68 -20.13 -6.34
N SER A 243 -6.98 -20.73 -5.16
CA SER A 243 -7.72 -22.00 -5.09
C SER A 243 -9.23 -21.88 -4.88
N SER A 244 -9.74 -20.79 -4.26
CA SER A 244 -11.18 -20.62 -4.05
C SER A 244 -11.95 -20.30 -5.34
N TYR A 245 -11.26 -19.80 -6.36
CA TYR A 245 -11.82 -19.69 -7.71
C TYR A 245 -11.82 -21.03 -8.48
N ALA A 246 -11.07 -22.04 -8.03
CA ALA A 246 -11.08 -23.35 -8.66
C ALA A 246 -12.34 -24.17 -8.38
N GLU A 247 -13.00 -23.93 -7.23
CA GLU A 247 -14.29 -24.58 -6.93
C GLU A 247 -15.43 -24.03 -7.79
N SER A 248 -15.28 -22.85 -8.40
CA SER A 248 -16.21 -22.30 -9.40
C SER A 248 -15.80 -22.62 -10.85
N GLY A 249 -14.85 -23.53 -11.07
CA GLY A 249 -14.42 -23.93 -12.41
C GLY A 249 -13.46 -22.94 -13.11
N HIS A 250 -13.06 -21.85 -12.45
CA HIS A 250 -12.14 -20.87 -12.99
C HIS A 250 -10.98 -20.60 -12.00
N LEU A 251 -9.85 -21.28 -12.26
CA LEU A 251 -8.48 -20.85 -12.00
C LEU A 251 -7.92 -20.84 -10.57
N ALA A 252 -7.21 -21.89 -10.27
CA ALA A 252 -6.43 -22.03 -9.07
C ALA A 252 -4.99 -22.44 -9.35
N ASN A 253 -4.23 -21.64 -10.05
CA ASN A 253 -2.80 -21.91 -10.19
C ASN A 253 -2.03 -20.60 -10.08
N PRO A 254 -1.00 -20.47 -9.20
CA PRO A 254 -0.10 -19.31 -9.20
C PRO A 254 0.42 -18.99 -10.60
N LYS A 255 0.68 -20.01 -11.41
CA LYS A 255 1.08 -19.87 -12.81
C LYS A 255 -0.01 -19.25 -13.70
N THR A 256 -1.28 -19.30 -13.35
CA THR A 256 -2.38 -18.76 -14.19
C THR A 256 -2.72 -17.30 -13.87
N ASN A 257 -2.37 -16.79 -12.67
CA ASN A 257 -2.54 -15.40 -12.28
C ASN A 257 -1.26 -14.57 -12.49
N TRP A 258 -0.13 -15.24 -12.67
CA TRP A 258 1.12 -14.62 -13.09
C TRP A 258 0.90 -13.82 -14.37
N ASN A 259 1.36 -12.59 -14.40
CA ASN A 259 1.16 -11.63 -15.49
C ASN A 259 -0.29 -11.22 -15.79
N LYS A 260 -1.22 -11.48 -14.87
CA LYS A 260 -2.64 -11.08 -15.00
C LYS A 260 -3.16 -10.26 -13.83
N THR A 261 -2.44 -10.29 -12.71
CA THR A 261 -2.87 -9.67 -11.47
C THR A 261 -1.96 -8.49 -11.13
N PRO A 262 -2.50 -7.29 -10.89
CA PRO A 262 -1.72 -6.14 -10.42
C PRO A 262 -0.89 -6.51 -9.19
N GLY A 263 0.35 -6.03 -9.15
CA GLY A 263 1.29 -6.35 -8.07
C GLY A 263 2.00 -7.69 -8.21
N TYR A 264 1.64 -8.52 -9.21
CA TYR A 264 2.24 -9.83 -9.41
C TYR A 264 2.45 -10.16 -10.91
N THR A 265 3.09 -9.25 -11.60
CA THR A 265 3.54 -9.46 -12.98
C THR A 265 5.06 -9.60 -13.02
N GLU A 266 5.57 -10.21 -14.09
CA GLU A 266 7.01 -10.31 -14.32
C GLU A 266 7.68 -8.93 -14.36
N ALA A 267 7.05 -7.96 -15.01
CA ALA A 267 7.55 -6.59 -15.08
C ALA A 267 7.69 -5.95 -13.69
N GLU A 268 6.68 -6.10 -12.83
CA GLU A 268 6.67 -5.53 -11.49
C GLU A 268 7.68 -6.22 -10.56
N THR A 269 7.67 -7.54 -10.52
CA THR A 269 8.54 -8.31 -9.63
C THR A 269 10.01 -8.27 -10.07
N SER A 270 10.29 -8.30 -11.37
CA SER A 270 11.65 -8.16 -11.91
C SER A 270 12.22 -6.76 -11.67
N SER A 271 11.37 -5.71 -11.80
CA SER A 271 11.78 -4.36 -11.47
C SER A 271 12.16 -4.21 -10.00
N PHE A 272 11.34 -4.76 -9.09
CA PHE A 272 11.66 -4.76 -7.66
C PHE A 272 12.93 -5.58 -7.36
N ALA A 273 13.09 -6.74 -7.99
CA ALA A 273 14.28 -7.57 -7.83
C ALA A 273 15.56 -6.86 -8.29
N ARG A 274 15.50 -6.07 -9.38
CA ARG A 274 16.66 -5.25 -9.83
C ARG A 274 17.00 -4.14 -8.83
N ILE A 275 16.00 -3.51 -8.20
CA ILE A 275 16.27 -2.54 -7.12
C ILE A 275 17.04 -3.21 -6.00
N LEU A 276 16.63 -4.40 -5.57
CA LEU A 276 17.31 -5.12 -4.48
C LEU A 276 18.71 -5.59 -4.90
N ASN A 277 18.83 -6.19 -6.08
CA ASN A 277 20.06 -6.76 -6.59
C ASN A 277 20.35 -6.21 -7.99
N PRO A 278 21.10 -5.11 -8.08
CA PRO A 278 21.42 -4.49 -9.37
C PRO A 278 22.28 -5.42 -10.22
N PRO A 279 22.11 -5.37 -11.56
CA PRO A 279 22.96 -6.13 -12.47
C PRO A 279 24.40 -5.62 -12.48
N ASP A 280 24.62 -4.33 -12.22
CA ASP A 280 25.93 -3.73 -12.05
C ASP A 280 26.37 -3.84 -10.60
N SER A 281 27.48 -4.54 -10.36
CA SER A 281 28.04 -4.74 -9.02
C SER A 281 28.59 -3.46 -8.38
N SER A 282 28.78 -2.39 -9.14
CA SER A 282 29.18 -1.06 -8.61
C SER A 282 28.03 -0.32 -7.94
N ASP A 283 26.78 -0.68 -8.26
CA ASP A 283 25.62 -0.13 -7.61
C ASP A 283 25.36 -0.79 -6.24
N GLY A 284 24.97 0.00 -5.27
CA GLY A 284 24.63 -0.50 -3.93
C GLY A 284 23.40 -1.41 -3.95
N LYS A 285 23.42 -2.48 -3.15
CA LYS A 285 22.28 -3.37 -2.95
C LYS A 285 21.30 -2.79 -1.96
N PHE A 286 20.05 -3.22 -2.11
CA PHE A 286 18.99 -2.94 -1.15
C PHE A 286 18.41 -4.22 -0.58
N VAL A 287 17.81 -4.12 0.59
CA VAL A 287 17.25 -5.27 1.34
C VAL A 287 15.78 -4.99 1.66
N ASP A 288 14.89 -5.91 1.29
CA ASP A 288 13.53 -5.99 1.83
C ASP A 288 13.63 -6.46 3.29
N VAL A 289 13.57 -5.51 4.21
CA VAL A 289 13.94 -5.71 5.61
C VAL A 289 13.08 -6.76 6.28
N TRP A 290 11.75 -6.66 6.10
CA TRP A 290 10.85 -7.62 6.73
C TRP A 290 11.08 -9.04 6.21
N ARG A 291 11.26 -9.21 4.91
CA ARG A 291 11.53 -10.53 4.31
C ARG A 291 12.89 -11.09 4.74
N ASN A 292 13.88 -10.23 4.90
CA ASN A 292 15.20 -10.65 5.38
C ASN A 292 15.15 -11.18 6.82
N LEU A 293 14.37 -10.56 7.69
CA LEU A 293 14.19 -11.00 9.08
C LEU A 293 13.25 -12.21 9.20
N HIS A 294 12.34 -12.40 8.25
CA HIS A 294 11.30 -13.42 8.27
C HIS A 294 11.26 -14.21 6.94
N PRO A 295 12.34 -14.95 6.57
CA PRO A 295 12.51 -15.52 5.23
C PRO A 295 11.40 -16.50 4.84
N GLU A 296 10.89 -17.26 5.79
CA GLU A 296 9.88 -18.30 5.57
C GLU A 296 8.44 -17.87 5.93
N LYS A 297 8.27 -16.67 6.55
CA LYS A 297 7.00 -16.27 7.12
C LYS A 297 6.04 -15.78 6.04
N ARG A 298 4.79 -16.20 6.12
CA ARG A 298 3.72 -15.79 5.22
C ARG A 298 2.77 -14.84 5.94
N HIS A 299 3.09 -13.55 5.92
CA HIS A 299 2.27 -12.48 6.47
C HIS A 299 1.95 -11.46 5.40
N TYR A 300 0.85 -10.76 5.59
CA TYR A 300 0.29 -9.80 4.66
C TYR A 300 0.07 -8.46 5.34
N THR A 301 0.14 -7.39 4.55
CA THR A 301 -0.18 -6.04 5.00
C THR A 301 -1.55 -5.59 4.52
N TYR A 302 -2.02 -6.09 3.37
CA TYR A 302 -3.28 -5.76 2.76
C TYR A 302 -4.28 -6.93 2.81
N PHE A 303 -5.54 -6.62 3.17
CA PHE A 303 -6.67 -7.57 3.16
C PHE A 303 -7.92 -6.85 2.65
N SER A 304 -8.37 -7.19 1.46
CA SER A 304 -9.58 -6.58 0.90
C SER A 304 -10.77 -6.67 1.88
N TYR A 305 -11.53 -5.61 2.01
CA TYR A 305 -12.81 -5.64 2.74
C TYR A 305 -13.84 -6.57 2.10
N ARG A 306 -13.70 -6.86 0.80
CA ARG A 306 -14.59 -7.76 0.08
C ARG A 306 -14.31 -9.21 0.43
N PHE A 307 -15.30 -10.07 0.23
CA PHE A 307 -15.22 -11.53 0.38
C PHE A 307 -14.73 -12.01 1.76
N ASN A 308 -14.79 -11.17 2.79
CA ASN A 308 -14.27 -11.48 4.12
C ASN A 308 -12.81 -11.95 4.08
N CYS A 309 -11.98 -11.31 3.26
CA CYS A 309 -10.58 -11.69 3.06
C CYS A 309 -9.80 -11.71 4.36
N ARG A 310 -10.01 -10.72 5.25
CA ARG A 310 -9.36 -10.66 6.56
C ARG A 310 -9.69 -11.88 7.43
N GLU A 311 -10.97 -12.23 7.54
CA GLU A 311 -11.44 -13.38 8.32
C GLU A 311 -10.90 -14.71 7.79
N LYS A 312 -10.74 -14.79 6.48
CA LYS A 312 -10.20 -15.97 5.79
C LYS A 312 -8.66 -16.02 5.77
N GLY A 313 -7.98 -14.98 6.26
CA GLY A 313 -6.53 -14.86 6.17
C GLY A 313 -6.03 -14.75 4.73
N ILE A 314 -6.81 -14.13 3.83
CA ILE A 314 -6.48 -13.94 2.42
C ILE A 314 -5.97 -12.51 2.24
N GLY A 315 -4.71 -12.36 1.91
CA GLY A 315 -4.07 -11.04 1.83
C GLY A 315 -2.86 -11.00 0.92
N TRP A 316 -2.24 -9.81 0.89
CA TRP A 316 -1.04 -9.50 0.13
C TRP A 316 -0.09 -8.66 0.98
N ARG A 317 1.22 -8.88 0.85
CA ARG A 317 2.22 -8.01 1.45
C ARG A 317 2.65 -6.98 0.40
N LEU A 318 2.06 -5.80 0.48
CA LEU A 318 2.27 -4.68 -0.46
C LEU A 318 3.09 -3.56 0.17
N ASP A 319 3.01 -3.42 1.49
CA ASP A 319 3.71 -2.41 2.27
C ASP A 319 4.99 -3.02 2.86
N THR A 320 6.11 -2.33 2.74
CA THR A 320 7.39 -2.82 3.27
C THR A 320 8.38 -1.69 3.47
N PHE A 321 9.46 -2.02 4.19
CA PHE A 321 10.69 -1.24 4.29
C PHE A 321 11.77 -1.88 3.43
N VAL A 322 12.38 -1.06 2.59
CA VAL A 322 13.56 -1.41 1.81
C VAL A 322 14.68 -0.47 2.23
N THR A 323 15.84 -1.01 2.60
CA THR A 323 16.98 -0.22 3.05
C THR A 323 18.21 -0.49 2.20
N SER A 324 19.10 0.49 2.10
CA SER A 324 20.47 0.22 1.65
C SER A 324 21.07 -0.93 2.44
N GLU A 325 21.74 -1.87 1.80
CA GLU A 325 22.33 -3.06 2.44
C GLU A 325 23.23 -2.68 3.62
N ARG A 326 23.97 -1.59 3.54
CA ARG A 326 24.85 -1.08 4.59
C ARG A 326 24.12 -0.59 5.85
N LEU A 327 22.81 -0.54 5.87
CA LEU A 327 22.00 -0.28 7.07
C LEU A 327 21.55 -1.57 7.76
N THR A 328 21.74 -2.74 7.18
CA THR A 328 21.16 -4.01 7.66
C THR A 328 21.57 -4.33 9.10
N ASP A 329 22.81 -4.11 9.47
CA ASP A 329 23.33 -4.39 10.83
C ASP A 329 22.75 -3.44 11.88
N LYS A 330 22.27 -2.27 11.46
CA LYS A 330 21.63 -1.28 12.34
C LYS A 330 20.16 -1.58 12.59
N VAL A 331 19.54 -2.45 11.79
CA VAL A 331 18.13 -2.82 11.96
C VAL A 331 17.99 -3.66 13.23
N LYS A 332 17.11 -3.23 14.14
CA LYS A 332 16.79 -3.95 15.39
C LYS A 332 15.44 -4.64 15.33
N MET A 333 14.51 -4.12 14.55
CA MET A 333 13.17 -4.69 14.38
C MET A 333 12.58 -4.23 13.05
N CYS A 334 11.83 -5.13 12.40
CA CYS A 334 10.88 -4.76 11.36
C CYS A 334 9.67 -5.68 11.48
N GLU A 335 8.49 -5.12 11.82
CA GLU A 335 7.29 -5.90 12.11
C GLU A 335 6.05 -5.35 11.41
N ILE A 336 5.17 -6.25 11.00
CA ILE A 336 3.83 -5.93 10.52
C ILE A 336 2.92 -5.87 11.76
N ARG A 337 2.27 -4.74 12.02
CA ARG A 337 1.28 -4.58 13.09
C ARG A 337 -0.04 -5.22 12.67
N SER A 338 -0.02 -6.54 12.63
CA SER A 338 -1.11 -7.35 12.05
C SER A 338 -2.45 -7.18 12.76
N GLU A 339 -2.48 -6.80 14.04
CA GLU A 339 -3.68 -6.50 14.82
C GLU A 339 -4.32 -5.16 14.45
N ILE A 340 -3.55 -4.25 13.83
CA ILE A 340 -4.03 -2.93 13.41
C ILE A 340 -4.72 -3.05 12.05
N TYR A 341 -6.03 -3.33 12.09
CA TYR A 341 -6.87 -3.50 10.92
C TYR A 341 -8.27 -2.93 11.19
N GLY A 342 -8.95 -2.43 10.15
CA GLY A 342 -10.31 -1.91 10.22
C GLY A 342 -10.38 -0.39 10.10
N ALA A 343 -9.39 0.36 10.56
CA ALA A 343 -9.26 1.78 10.21
C ALA A 343 -8.83 1.94 8.74
N SER A 344 -8.02 1.01 8.25
CA SER A 344 -7.69 0.80 6.85
C SER A 344 -7.82 -0.70 6.51
N ASP A 345 -7.85 -1.07 5.25
CA ASP A 345 -7.67 -2.43 4.73
C ASP A 345 -6.19 -2.85 4.66
N HIS A 346 -5.28 -1.95 5.02
CA HIS A 346 -3.87 -2.24 5.25
C HIS A 346 -3.52 -2.24 6.74
N CYS A 347 -2.54 -3.06 7.11
CA CYS A 347 -1.89 -3.06 8.41
C CYS A 347 -0.59 -2.24 8.33
N PRO A 348 -0.25 -1.46 9.38
CA PRO A 348 1.02 -0.73 9.42
C PRO A 348 2.22 -1.67 9.43
N VAL A 349 3.35 -1.17 8.94
CA VAL A 349 4.67 -1.79 9.12
C VAL A 349 5.55 -0.82 9.90
N VAL A 350 6.36 -1.33 10.81
CA VAL A 350 7.26 -0.54 11.64
C VAL A 350 8.69 -1.06 11.53
N LEU A 351 9.63 -0.13 11.50
CA LEU A 351 11.07 -0.37 11.51
C LEU A 351 11.70 0.33 12.72
N GLU A 352 12.60 -0.34 13.41
CA GLU A 352 13.54 0.31 14.33
C GLU A 352 14.96 0.16 13.82
N ILE A 353 15.65 1.27 13.76
CA ILE A 353 17.05 1.36 13.32
C ILE A 353 17.90 2.10 14.35
N GLU A 354 19.08 1.55 14.64
CA GLU A 354 20.03 2.11 15.61
C GLU A 354 20.72 3.36 15.06
N GLY A 355 20.87 4.37 15.91
CA GLY A 355 21.53 5.64 15.61
C GLY A 355 20.54 6.72 15.19
N ASP A 356 21.10 7.85 14.75
CA ASP A 356 20.36 9.04 14.33
C ASP A 356 20.13 9.03 12.80
N LEU A 357 19.05 9.72 12.37
CA LEU A 357 18.72 9.89 10.95
C LEU A 357 19.68 10.84 10.22
#